data_ee009a56a5aeef0087f0e3cc25138a26
#
_entry.id   ee009a56a5aeef0087f0e3cc25138a26
#
_cell.length_a   1.000
_cell.length_b   1.000
_cell.length_c   1.000
_cell.angle_alpha   90.00
_cell.angle_beta   90.00
_cell.angle_gamma   90.00
#
_symmetry.space_group_name_H-M   'P 1'
#
loop_
_entity.id
_entity.type
_entity.pdbx_description
1 polymer ?
#
loop_
_entity_poly.entity_id
_entity_poly.type
_entity_poly.pdbx_seq_one_letter_code
_entity_poly.pdbx_strand_id
1 'polypeptide(L)'
;MKDTKKYNESRQLPKGGYLHKDRVEPESSAGAPSISSMSENKENNGNKYNGRLLEKILEPANLNLAYKKVKANKGSSGVDGITVEDLLEFLKQNGQRIRQSILKGTYRPSPVQRVEIPKPDGKSRMLVIPTVLDRVIQQVIAQILSPLFEEKFSEHSYGFRPKRSAKQAVLKCREYIQTGYTWTVDIDLAKYFDTVNHDRLIRRLSKTAKDSRVISLVRKYLVSGVMINGVVTETQKGTSQGGNLSPLLANIVLDELDTELERRGLCFVRYADDCNIYVKSRKAADRVMASITRFIEDKLRLKVNKQKSTVDRPWKLKFLGFSFYHKNQKIGIRVHPESIKRFKQRLKWITARSNAASMTHRMLKLKQLITGWVNYYGIADMKKLAQSLDEWLRRRIRMCYWKQWKKIRTRYKNLVKRGIDKSKAWEFANTRKGYWRIAGSPILTRTFTNEDLRKLGLQSIMMRYSLVH
;
A
#
# COMPACT_ATOMS: atom_id res chain seq x y z
N MET A 1 -58.81 12.07 29.92
CA MET A 1 -58.80 11.10 28.81
C MET A 1 -58.08 11.72 27.62
N LYS A 2 -56.80 11.42 27.40
CA LYS A 2 -56.10 11.50 26.12
C LYS A 2 -54.82 10.65 26.25
N ASP A 3 -54.85 9.52 25.54
CA ASP A 3 -53.75 8.58 25.43
C ASP A 3 -52.56 9.17 24.68
N THR A 4 -51.41 9.06 25.25
CA THR A 4 -50.14 9.27 24.55
C THR A 4 -49.42 7.95 24.43
N LYS A 5 -49.55 7.31 23.26
CA LYS A 5 -48.75 6.15 22.86
C LYS A 5 -47.28 6.58 22.70
N LYS A 6 -46.42 6.00 23.51
CA LYS A 6 -44.95 6.04 23.35
C LYS A 6 -44.56 5.09 22.20
N TYR A 7 -43.99 5.65 21.13
CA TYR A 7 -43.28 4.87 20.15
C TYR A 7 -41.86 4.60 20.67
N ASN A 8 -41.62 3.34 20.99
CA ASN A 8 -40.25 2.82 21.16
C ASN A 8 -39.72 2.40 19.79
N GLU A 9 -38.97 3.27 19.11
CA GLU A 9 -38.16 2.86 18.00
C GLU A 9 -36.81 2.32 18.53
N SER A 10 -36.74 1.00 18.58
CA SER A 10 -35.47 0.28 18.73
C SER A 10 -34.61 0.50 17.49
N ARG A 11 -33.64 1.39 17.56
CA ARG A 11 -32.58 1.51 16.56
C ARG A 11 -31.77 0.21 16.54
N GLN A 12 -32.07 -0.67 15.63
CA GLN A 12 -31.22 -1.76 15.23
C GLN A 12 -29.96 -1.17 14.60
N LEU A 13 -28.81 -1.40 15.22
CA LEU A 13 -27.49 -1.17 14.64
C LEU A 13 -27.28 -2.16 13.49
N PRO A 14 -26.79 -1.75 12.32
CA PRO A 14 -26.45 -2.68 11.25
C PRO A 14 -25.33 -3.61 11.73
N LYS A 15 -25.62 -4.89 11.83
CA LYS A 15 -24.61 -5.94 11.93
C LYS A 15 -23.87 -5.99 10.60
N GLY A 16 -22.56 -5.75 10.59
CA GLY A 16 -21.74 -5.90 9.39
C GLY A 16 -20.78 -4.75 9.13
N GLY A 17 -20.11 -4.25 10.17
CA GLY A 17 -18.93 -3.40 9.98
C GLY A 17 -17.75 -4.24 9.53
N TYR A 18 -17.57 -4.41 8.22
CA TYR A 18 -16.31 -4.88 7.68
C TYR A 18 -15.20 -3.92 8.16
N LEU A 19 -14.28 -4.45 8.95
CA LEU A 19 -13.03 -3.79 9.26
C LEU A 19 -12.30 -3.56 7.93
N HIS A 20 -12.40 -2.34 7.40
CA HIS A 20 -11.51 -1.89 6.35
C HIS A 20 -10.06 -2.04 6.84
N LYS A 21 -9.44 -3.14 6.48
CA LYS A 21 -7.99 -3.19 6.35
C LYS A 21 -7.67 -2.32 5.14
N ASP A 22 -7.48 -1.01 5.38
CA ASP A 22 -6.71 -0.24 4.42
C ASP A 22 -5.41 -1.01 4.24
N ARG A 23 -5.27 -1.68 3.10
CA ARG A 23 -3.98 -2.10 2.63
C ARG A 23 -3.14 -0.83 2.54
N VAL A 24 -2.30 -0.61 3.51
CA VAL A 24 -1.00 0.00 3.26
C VAL A 24 -0.49 -0.80 2.07
N GLU A 25 -0.10 -0.14 0.98
CA GLU A 25 0.62 -0.80 -0.10
C GLU A 25 1.59 -1.78 0.54
N PRO A 26 1.71 -3.04 0.07
CA PRO A 26 2.55 -4.00 0.74
C PRO A 26 3.93 -3.36 0.84
N GLU A 27 4.25 -2.85 2.02
CA GLU A 27 5.63 -2.56 2.36
C GLU A 27 6.37 -3.84 2.02
N SER A 28 7.36 -3.75 1.16
CA SER A 28 8.36 -4.79 1.05
C SER A 28 8.75 -5.12 2.48
N SER A 29 8.32 -6.26 2.96
CA SER A 29 8.51 -6.70 4.33
C SER A 29 10.01 -6.62 4.63
N ALA A 30 10.42 -5.57 5.34
CA ALA A 30 11.69 -5.54 6.04
C ALA A 30 11.60 -6.64 7.10
N GLY A 31 12.15 -7.81 6.82
CA GLY A 31 12.14 -8.93 7.72
C GLY A 31 11.95 -10.30 7.06
N ALA A 32 12.24 -10.44 5.76
CA ALA A 32 12.57 -11.75 5.23
C ALA A 32 14.00 -12.10 5.71
N PRO A 33 14.23 -13.29 6.30
CA PRO A 33 15.58 -13.71 6.66
C PRO A 33 16.43 -13.66 5.38
N SER A 34 17.61 -13.05 5.49
CA SER A 34 18.64 -13.02 4.45
C SER A 34 18.90 -14.47 4.01
N ILE A 35 18.61 -14.76 2.75
CA ILE A 35 19.16 -15.93 2.09
C ILE A 35 20.62 -15.60 1.83
N SER A 36 21.47 -15.85 2.82
CA SER A 36 22.89 -15.98 2.61
C SER A 36 23.16 -17.31 1.90
N SER A 37 24.06 -17.27 0.93
CA SER A 37 24.67 -18.37 0.21
C SER A 37 23.75 -19.17 -0.74
N MET A 38 23.54 -18.60 -1.92
CA MET A 38 23.64 -19.36 -3.15
C MET A 38 24.74 -18.68 -3.98
N SER A 39 25.83 -19.40 -4.17
CA SER A 39 26.98 -19.04 -4.97
C SER A 39 26.58 -18.44 -6.31
N GLU A 40 27.09 -17.26 -6.60
CA GLU A 40 26.98 -16.61 -7.91
C GLU A 40 27.79 -17.41 -8.94
N ASN A 41 27.14 -18.30 -9.65
CA ASN A 41 27.58 -18.66 -10.97
C ASN A 41 26.98 -17.66 -11.95
N LYS A 42 27.76 -16.62 -12.29
CA LYS A 42 27.55 -15.74 -13.43
C LYS A 42 27.74 -16.53 -14.72
N GLU A 43 26.75 -17.31 -15.11
CA GLU A 43 26.63 -17.81 -16.48
C GLU A 43 25.49 -17.10 -17.18
N ASN A 44 25.77 -16.66 -18.41
CA ASN A 44 24.86 -16.02 -19.37
C ASN A 44 23.44 -16.62 -19.34
N ASN A 45 22.49 -16.01 -18.65
CA ASN A 45 21.14 -16.52 -18.42
C ASN A 45 20.19 -16.42 -19.64
N GLY A 46 20.65 -15.93 -20.78
CA GLY A 46 19.83 -15.72 -21.98
C GLY A 46 19.32 -16.99 -22.67
N ASN A 47 19.90 -18.17 -22.39
CA ASN A 47 19.60 -19.41 -23.11
C ASN A 47 19.22 -20.60 -22.22
N LYS A 48 19.08 -20.42 -20.93
CA LYS A 48 19.02 -21.51 -19.93
C LYS A 48 17.69 -22.28 -19.86
N TYR A 49 16.63 -21.83 -20.55
CA TYR A 49 15.28 -22.41 -20.39
C TYR A 49 14.57 -22.76 -21.71
N ASN A 50 15.32 -23.10 -22.78
CA ASN A 50 14.73 -23.46 -24.08
C ASN A 50 13.65 -24.55 -23.91
N GLY A 51 12.36 -24.13 -23.97
CA GLY A 51 11.20 -25.01 -24.02
C GLY A 51 10.77 -25.67 -22.71
N ARG A 52 11.45 -25.44 -21.56
CA ARG A 52 11.13 -26.06 -20.26
C ARG A 52 10.76 -25.07 -19.17
N LEU A 53 10.30 -23.88 -19.54
CA LEU A 53 9.98 -22.82 -18.56
C LEU A 53 8.74 -23.19 -17.74
N LEU A 54 7.75 -23.86 -18.35
CA LEU A 54 6.55 -24.30 -17.66
C LEU A 54 6.86 -25.37 -16.61
N GLU A 55 7.73 -26.32 -16.90
CA GLU A 55 8.18 -27.35 -15.95
C GLU A 55 8.82 -26.72 -14.74
N LYS A 56 9.69 -25.73 -14.93
CA LYS A 56 10.33 -25.00 -13.84
C LYS A 56 9.33 -24.21 -13.00
N ILE A 57 8.34 -23.58 -13.64
CA ILE A 57 7.24 -22.91 -12.94
C ILE A 57 6.51 -23.89 -12.01
N LEU A 58 6.31 -25.13 -12.47
CA LEU A 58 5.57 -26.17 -11.76
C LEU A 58 6.46 -27.10 -10.90
N GLU A 59 7.72 -26.73 -10.67
CA GLU A 59 8.58 -27.47 -9.73
C GLU A 59 8.02 -27.43 -8.31
N PRO A 60 8.08 -28.54 -7.55
CA PRO A 60 7.55 -28.62 -6.19
C PRO A 60 8.09 -27.55 -5.26
N ALA A 61 9.38 -27.21 -5.37
CA ALA A 61 10.01 -26.15 -4.57
C ALA A 61 9.38 -24.78 -4.83
N ASN A 62 9.13 -24.43 -6.09
CA ASN A 62 8.50 -23.18 -6.50
C ASN A 62 7.02 -23.12 -6.07
N LEU A 63 6.29 -24.22 -6.21
CA LEU A 63 4.90 -24.35 -5.75
C LEU A 63 4.78 -24.15 -4.23
N ASN A 64 5.66 -24.80 -3.45
CA ASN A 64 5.69 -24.66 -2.00
C ASN A 64 6.01 -23.22 -1.56
N LEU A 65 6.94 -22.55 -2.24
CA LEU A 65 7.27 -21.15 -1.96
C LEU A 65 6.08 -20.23 -2.24
N ALA A 66 5.38 -20.44 -3.35
CA ALA A 66 4.18 -19.68 -3.72
C ALA A 66 3.04 -19.90 -2.71
N TYR A 67 2.79 -21.16 -2.34
CA TYR A 67 1.81 -21.48 -1.29
C TYR A 67 2.11 -20.73 0.01
N LYS A 68 3.36 -20.80 0.51
CA LYS A 68 3.77 -20.11 1.73
C LYS A 68 3.53 -18.58 1.64
N LYS A 69 3.85 -17.97 0.50
CA LYS A 69 3.62 -16.52 0.27
C LYS A 69 2.13 -16.18 0.25
N VAL A 70 1.31 -16.94 -0.45
CA VAL A 70 -0.15 -16.71 -0.52
C VAL A 70 -0.79 -16.90 0.85
N LYS A 71 -0.39 -17.95 1.60
CA LYS A 71 -0.85 -18.21 2.97
C LYS A 71 -0.48 -17.05 3.92
N ALA A 72 0.74 -16.54 3.85
CA ALA A 72 1.21 -15.43 4.69
C ALA A 72 0.42 -14.13 4.45
N ASN A 73 -0.08 -13.91 3.23
CA ASN A 73 -0.86 -12.71 2.88
C ASN A 73 -2.29 -12.70 3.46
N LYS A 74 -2.81 -13.82 3.94
CA LYS A 74 -4.14 -13.94 4.58
C LYS A 74 -5.26 -13.22 3.81
N GLY A 75 -5.27 -13.36 2.49
CA GLY A 75 -6.26 -12.70 1.62
C GLY A 75 -7.63 -13.39 1.67
N SER A 76 -8.70 -12.66 1.30
CA SER A 76 -10.07 -13.18 1.22
C SER A 76 -10.19 -14.31 0.20
N SER A 77 -11.21 -15.19 0.34
CA SER A 77 -11.61 -16.15 -0.69
C SER A 77 -12.00 -15.46 -2.00
N GLY A 78 -11.94 -16.20 -3.09
CA GLY A 78 -12.46 -15.76 -4.40
C GLY A 78 -13.91 -16.21 -4.62
N VAL A 79 -14.30 -16.34 -5.89
CA VAL A 79 -15.65 -16.77 -6.31
C VAL A 79 -16.01 -18.21 -5.88
N ASP A 80 -14.99 -19.03 -5.62
CA ASP A 80 -15.10 -20.45 -5.20
C ASP A 80 -15.35 -20.61 -3.69
N GLY A 81 -15.24 -19.53 -2.91
CA GLY A 81 -15.37 -19.57 -1.46
C GLY A 81 -14.22 -20.23 -0.70
N ILE A 82 -13.24 -20.84 -1.38
CA ILE A 82 -12.09 -21.51 -0.74
C ILE A 82 -11.25 -20.48 -0.02
N THR A 83 -10.99 -20.71 1.27
CA THR A 83 -10.16 -19.81 2.09
C THR A 83 -8.68 -20.18 2.00
N VAL A 84 -7.83 -19.32 2.56
CA VAL A 84 -6.38 -19.60 2.63
C VAL A 84 -6.08 -20.75 3.60
N GLU A 85 -6.92 -20.93 4.59
CA GLU A 85 -6.85 -22.01 5.57
C GLU A 85 -7.15 -23.37 4.91
N ASP A 86 -8.15 -23.45 4.05
CA ASP A 86 -8.60 -24.66 3.35
C ASP A 86 -7.65 -25.08 2.20
N LEU A 87 -6.83 -24.14 1.73
CA LEU A 87 -6.00 -24.32 0.54
C LEU A 87 -5.08 -25.54 0.62
N LEU A 88 -4.51 -25.83 1.79
CA LEU A 88 -3.56 -26.96 1.92
C LEU A 88 -4.25 -28.29 1.66
N GLU A 89 -5.42 -28.48 2.26
CA GLU A 89 -6.18 -29.71 2.11
C GLU A 89 -6.69 -29.89 0.67
N PHE A 90 -7.17 -28.79 0.10
CA PHE A 90 -7.56 -28.74 -1.31
C PHE A 90 -6.41 -29.12 -2.26
N LEU A 91 -5.19 -28.62 -2.01
CA LEU A 91 -4.03 -28.93 -2.84
C LEU A 91 -3.52 -30.38 -2.65
N LYS A 92 -3.65 -30.98 -1.47
CA LYS A 92 -3.33 -32.39 -1.26
C LYS A 92 -4.22 -33.30 -2.13
N GLN A 93 -5.49 -33.00 -2.21
CA GLN A 93 -6.48 -33.78 -2.95
C GLN A 93 -6.39 -33.53 -4.47
N ASN A 94 -6.21 -32.28 -4.89
CA ASN A 94 -6.35 -31.87 -6.30
C ASN A 94 -5.04 -31.44 -6.97
N GLY A 95 -3.96 -31.25 -6.23
CA GLY A 95 -2.72 -30.63 -6.73
C GLY A 95 -2.10 -31.33 -7.93
N GLN A 96 -2.08 -32.68 -7.95
CA GLN A 96 -1.54 -33.45 -9.06
C GLN A 96 -2.40 -33.27 -10.33
N ARG A 97 -3.73 -33.32 -10.19
CA ARG A 97 -4.67 -33.09 -11.29
C ARG A 97 -4.53 -31.68 -11.87
N ILE A 98 -4.43 -30.68 -10.99
CA ILE A 98 -4.23 -29.29 -11.41
C ILE A 98 -2.90 -29.14 -12.15
N ARG A 99 -1.81 -29.67 -11.60
CA ARG A 99 -0.49 -29.65 -12.27
C ARG A 99 -0.53 -30.27 -13.65
N GLN A 100 -1.17 -31.44 -13.80
CA GLN A 100 -1.33 -32.11 -15.09
C GLN A 100 -2.19 -31.28 -16.07
N SER A 101 -3.28 -30.66 -15.60
CA SER A 101 -4.11 -29.81 -16.44
C SER A 101 -3.36 -28.57 -16.96
N ILE A 102 -2.46 -27.99 -16.15
CA ILE A 102 -1.59 -26.91 -16.58
C ILE A 102 -0.59 -27.38 -17.63
N LEU A 103 0.08 -28.52 -17.41
CA LEU A 103 1.04 -29.10 -18.36
C LEU A 103 0.38 -29.44 -19.70
N LYS A 104 -0.83 -30.02 -19.68
CA LYS A 104 -1.62 -30.33 -20.89
C LYS A 104 -2.27 -29.09 -21.53
N GLY A 105 -2.15 -27.91 -20.92
CA GLY A 105 -2.78 -26.69 -21.42
C GLY A 105 -4.31 -26.65 -21.29
N THR A 106 -4.92 -27.57 -20.54
CA THR A 106 -6.39 -27.61 -20.34
C THR A 106 -6.87 -26.80 -19.16
N TYR A 107 -5.96 -26.33 -18.30
CA TYR A 107 -6.31 -25.48 -17.15
C TYR A 107 -7.02 -24.20 -17.59
N ARG A 108 -8.12 -23.87 -16.93
CA ARG A 108 -8.89 -22.64 -17.11
C ARG A 108 -8.94 -21.88 -15.77
N PRO A 109 -8.35 -20.67 -15.70
CA PRO A 109 -8.49 -19.83 -14.52
C PRO A 109 -9.95 -19.48 -14.23
N SER A 110 -10.29 -19.39 -12.95
CA SER A 110 -11.61 -18.94 -12.51
C SER A 110 -11.81 -17.44 -12.77
N PRO A 111 -13.05 -16.99 -12.98
CA PRO A 111 -13.36 -15.57 -13.01
C PRO A 111 -12.94 -14.89 -11.71
N VAL A 112 -12.56 -13.62 -11.77
CA VAL A 112 -12.20 -12.86 -10.57
C VAL A 112 -13.42 -12.15 -9.99
N GLN A 113 -13.54 -12.16 -8.66
CA GLN A 113 -14.62 -11.46 -7.97
C GLN A 113 -14.31 -9.95 -7.93
N ARG A 114 -15.26 -9.12 -8.38
CA ARG A 114 -15.12 -7.65 -8.34
C ARG A 114 -15.62 -7.10 -7.01
N VAL A 115 -14.83 -6.22 -6.39
CA VAL A 115 -15.15 -5.53 -5.14
C VAL A 115 -14.87 -4.05 -5.27
N GLU A 116 -15.81 -3.22 -4.85
CA GLU A 116 -15.64 -1.78 -4.78
C GLU A 116 -15.05 -1.36 -3.44
N ILE A 117 -13.96 -0.59 -3.48
CA ILE A 117 -13.38 0.02 -2.29
C ILE A 117 -13.51 1.54 -2.40
N PRO A 118 -14.16 2.21 -1.43
CA PRO A 118 -14.29 3.66 -1.45
C PRO A 118 -12.93 4.33 -1.27
N LYS A 119 -12.65 5.33 -2.12
CA LYS A 119 -11.50 6.22 -1.98
C LYS A 119 -11.80 7.36 -1.01
N PRO A 120 -10.76 7.99 -0.42
CA PRO A 120 -10.92 9.16 0.44
C PRO A 120 -11.57 10.38 -0.24
N ASP A 121 -11.55 10.42 -1.57
CA ASP A 121 -12.14 11.48 -2.41
C ASP A 121 -13.62 11.22 -2.78
N GLY A 122 -14.23 10.21 -2.18
CA GLY A 122 -15.63 9.81 -2.44
C GLY A 122 -15.83 8.97 -3.71
N LYS A 123 -14.77 8.74 -4.52
CA LYS A 123 -14.81 7.83 -5.67
C LYS A 123 -14.58 6.39 -5.21
N SER A 124 -14.92 5.42 -6.02
CA SER A 124 -14.59 4.01 -5.76
C SER A 124 -13.35 3.57 -6.54
N ARG A 125 -12.66 2.58 -5.99
CA ARG A 125 -11.63 1.80 -6.70
C ARG A 125 -12.16 0.40 -6.88
N MET A 126 -12.15 -0.07 -8.11
CA MET A 126 -12.48 -1.45 -8.41
C MET A 126 -11.26 -2.32 -8.14
N LEU A 127 -11.38 -3.24 -7.21
CA LEU A 127 -10.41 -4.32 -7.02
C LEU A 127 -11.02 -5.63 -7.47
N VAL A 128 -10.18 -6.55 -7.86
CA VAL A 128 -10.59 -7.92 -8.19
C VAL A 128 -9.88 -8.91 -7.27
N ILE A 129 -10.61 -9.94 -6.87
CA ILE A 129 -10.12 -10.98 -5.97
C ILE A 129 -10.11 -12.31 -6.75
N PRO A 130 -8.94 -12.78 -7.21
CA PRO A 130 -8.81 -14.12 -7.77
C PRO A 130 -9.04 -15.20 -6.72
N THR A 131 -9.38 -16.42 -7.12
CA THR A 131 -9.42 -17.56 -6.20
C THR A 131 -8.07 -17.77 -5.53
N VAL A 132 -8.05 -18.41 -4.37
CA VAL A 132 -6.78 -18.66 -3.64
C VAL A 132 -5.86 -19.55 -4.46
N LEU A 133 -6.40 -20.54 -5.19
CA LEU A 133 -5.66 -21.38 -6.13
C LEU A 133 -5.02 -20.55 -7.25
N ASP A 134 -5.80 -19.70 -7.91
CA ASP A 134 -5.29 -18.85 -9.00
C ASP A 134 -4.20 -17.90 -8.51
N ARG A 135 -4.30 -17.41 -7.26
CA ARG A 135 -3.20 -16.62 -6.65
C ARG A 135 -1.92 -17.42 -6.51
N VAL A 136 -1.99 -18.71 -6.15
CA VAL A 136 -0.80 -19.59 -6.11
C VAL A 136 -0.22 -19.77 -7.50
N ILE A 137 -1.05 -20.08 -8.51
CA ILE A 137 -0.56 -20.29 -9.87
C ILE A 137 0.02 -18.99 -10.46
N GLN A 138 -0.62 -17.85 -10.25
CA GLN A 138 -0.06 -16.55 -10.63
C GLN A 138 1.27 -16.26 -9.91
N GLN A 139 1.38 -16.64 -8.63
CA GLN A 139 2.58 -16.45 -7.83
C GLN A 139 3.74 -17.32 -8.33
N VAL A 140 3.52 -18.60 -8.70
CA VAL A 140 4.59 -19.45 -9.25
C VAL A 140 5.10 -18.92 -10.59
N ILE A 141 4.19 -18.41 -11.44
CA ILE A 141 4.56 -17.76 -12.70
C ILE A 141 5.42 -16.51 -12.42
N ALA A 142 4.94 -15.63 -11.53
CA ALA A 142 5.64 -14.39 -11.18
C ALA A 142 7.03 -14.64 -10.60
N GLN A 143 7.23 -15.67 -9.79
CA GLN A 143 8.53 -16.02 -9.19
C GLN A 143 9.59 -16.38 -10.22
N ILE A 144 9.21 -17.09 -11.28
CA ILE A 144 10.14 -17.52 -12.34
C ILE A 144 10.32 -16.44 -13.42
N LEU A 145 9.24 -15.69 -13.75
CA LEU A 145 9.34 -14.66 -14.78
C LEU A 145 10.03 -13.39 -14.27
N SER A 146 9.81 -12.99 -12.99
CA SER A 146 10.37 -11.73 -12.47
C SER A 146 11.88 -11.62 -12.66
N PRO A 147 12.73 -12.62 -12.33
CA PRO A 147 14.17 -12.52 -12.56
C PRO A 147 14.55 -12.32 -14.03
N LEU A 148 13.81 -12.93 -14.97
CA LEU A 148 14.09 -12.82 -16.41
C LEU A 148 13.83 -11.42 -16.97
N PHE A 149 12.88 -10.69 -16.36
CA PHE A 149 12.56 -9.32 -16.75
C PHE A 149 13.33 -8.29 -15.93
N GLU A 150 13.73 -8.64 -14.69
CA GLU A 150 14.46 -7.71 -13.80
C GLU A 150 15.76 -7.17 -14.43
N GLU A 151 16.46 -8.00 -15.18
CA GLU A 151 17.70 -7.62 -15.91
C GLU A 151 17.46 -6.61 -17.06
N LYS A 152 16.19 -6.51 -17.53
CA LYS A 152 15.81 -5.65 -18.66
C LYS A 152 15.17 -4.35 -18.25
N PHE A 153 14.65 -4.29 -17.03
CA PHE A 153 13.95 -3.10 -16.56
C PHE A 153 14.89 -1.95 -16.25
N SER A 154 14.46 -0.75 -16.63
CA SER A 154 15.16 0.49 -16.35
C SER A 154 15.60 0.64 -14.88
N GLU A 155 16.79 1.16 -14.65
CA GLU A 155 17.29 1.53 -13.33
C GLU A 155 16.43 2.63 -12.64
N HIS A 156 15.65 3.38 -13.41
CA HIS A 156 14.78 4.46 -12.96
C HIS A 156 13.35 4.00 -12.61
N SER A 157 13.06 2.69 -12.77
CA SER A 157 11.82 2.05 -12.37
C SER A 157 11.97 1.35 -11.02
N TYR A 158 11.09 1.67 -10.06
CA TYR A 158 11.21 1.22 -8.66
C TYR A 158 10.01 0.40 -8.15
N GLY A 159 8.83 0.61 -8.71
CA GLY A 159 7.60 -0.02 -8.23
C GLY A 159 7.52 -1.52 -8.53
N PHE A 160 7.10 -2.33 -7.56
CA PHE A 160 6.88 -3.77 -7.69
C PHE A 160 8.10 -4.61 -8.09
N ARG A 161 9.29 -4.09 -7.87
CA ARG A 161 10.54 -4.78 -8.21
C ARG A 161 11.25 -5.29 -6.96
N PRO A 162 11.91 -6.46 -7.01
CA PRO A 162 12.73 -6.97 -5.91
C PRO A 162 13.89 -6.01 -5.62
N LYS A 163 14.23 -5.86 -4.34
CA LYS A 163 15.32 -4.98 -3.85
C LYS A 163 15.15 -3.48 -4.19
N ARG A 164 14.01 -3.06 -4.75
CA ARG A 164 13.65 -1.67 -5.03
C ARG A 164 12.57 -1.19 -4.05
N SER A 165 12.55 0.09 -3.75
CA SER A 165 11.61 0.66 -2.76
C SER A 165 11.21 2.09 -3.11
N ALA A 166 10.07 2.53 -2.54
CA ALA A 166 9.62 3.92 -2.63
C ALA A 166 10.64 4.91 -2.05
N LYS A 167 11.40 4.49 -1.02
CA LYS A 167 12.46 5.33 -0.43
C LYS A 167 13.57 5.62 -1.43
N GLN A 168 14.04 4.61 -2.15
CA GLN A 168 15.06 4.78 -3.21
C GLN A 168 14.55 5.69 -4.33
N ALA A 169 13.29 5.51 -4.75
CA ALA A 169 12.66 6.39 -5.74
C ALA A 169 12.67 7.86 -5.30
N VAL A 170 12.25 8.14 -4.07
CA VAL A 170 12.22 9.51 -3.52
C VAL A 170 13.62 10.09 -3.36
N LEU A 171 14.61 9.28 -2.97
CA LEU A 171 16.00 9.72 -2.89
C LEU A 171 16.57 10.06 -4.28
N LYS A 172 16.23 9.30 -5.31
CA LYS A 172 16.62 9.59 -6.69
C LYS A 172 15.95 10.88 -7.21
N CYS A 173 14.71 11.12 -6.86
CA CYS A 173 14.06 12.41 -7.15
C CYS A 173 14.81 13.58 -6.51
N ARG A 174 15.19 13.47 -5.23
CA ARG A 174 16.00 14.49 -4.54
C ARG A 174 17.32 14.76 -5.25
N GLU A 175 18.01 13.70 -5.70
CA GLU A 175 19.26 13.81 -6.46
C GLU A 175 19.07 14.65 -7.74
N TYR A 176 18.06 14.35 -8.57
CA TYR A 176 17.77 15.14 -9.77
C TYR A 176 17.43 16.60 -9.45
N ILE A 177 16.65 16.86 -8.41
CA ILE A 177 16.33 18.23 -8.01
C ILE A 177 17.59 18.98 -7.53
N GLN A 178 18.47 18.30 -6.78
CA GLN A 178 19.73 18.86 -6.27
C GLN A 178 20.69 19.22 -7.41
N THR A 179 20.67 18.48 -8.54
CA THR A 179 21.49 18.75 -9.75
C THR A 179 20.86 19.77 -10.69
N GLY A 180 19.82 20.51 -10.24
CA GLY A 180 19.25 21.64 -10.95
C GLY A 180 18.03 21.34 -11.83
N TYR A 181 17.50 20.11 -11.79
CA TYR A 181 16.25 19.77 -12.48
C TYR A 181 15.06 20.22 -11.62
N THR A 182 14.68 21.49 -11.70
CA THR A 182 13.74 22.14 -10.81
C THR A 182 12.29 22.20 -11.32
N TRP A 183 11.97 21.54 -12.40
CA TRP A 183 10.64 21.36 -12.95
C TRP A 183 10.33 19.88 -13.07
N THR A 184 9.11 19.51 -12.72
CA THR A 184 8.63 18.12 -12.77
C THR A 184 7.42 18.02 -13.68
N VAL A 185 7.44 17.04 -14.55
CA VAL A 185 6.29 16.57 -15.32
C VAL A 185 5.76 15.34 -14.60
N ASP A 186 4.62 15.48 -13.95
CA ASP A 186 3.93 14.40 -13.23
C ASP A 186 2.87 13.79 -14.13
N ILE A 187 3.02 12.51 -14.48
CA ILE A 187 2.14 11.79 -15.40
C ILE A 187 1.34 10.75 -14.62
N ASP A 188 0.02 10.91 -14.61
CA ASP A 188 -0.97 9.94 -14.07
C ASP A 188 -1.68 9.24 -15.24
N LEU A 189 -1.65 7.90 -15.26
CA LEU A 189 -2.33 7.11 -16.27
C LEU A 189 -3.79 6.86 -15.87
N ALA A 190 -4.72 7.13 -16.80
CA ALA A 190 -6.14 6.95 -16.53
C ALA A 190 -6.51 5.46 -16.55
N LYS A 191 -6.94 4.92 -15.39
CA LYS A 191 -7.40 3.52 -15.27
C LYS A 191 -6.42 2.52 -15.90
N TYR A 192 -5.14 2.68 -15.64
CA TYR A 192 -4.07 1.92 -16.30
C TYR A 192 -4.35 0.42 -16.36
N PHE A 193 -4.66 -0.20 -15.22
CA PHE A 193 -4.94 -1.65 -15.15
C PHE A 193 -6.15 -2.09 -15.96
N ASP A 194 -7.11 -1.22 -16.23
CA ASP A 194 -8.33 -1.53 -16.99
C ASP A 194 -8.14 -1.35 -18.51
N THR A 195 -7.03 -0.73 -18.94
CA THR A 195 -6.84 -0.30 -20.35
C THR A 195 -5.72 -1.03 -21.08
N VAL A 196 -4.95 -1.87 -20.39
CA VAL A 196 -3.84 -2.63 -21.00
C VAL A 196 -4.35 -3.53 -22.13
N ASN A 197 -3.76 -3.40 -23.31
CA ASN A 197 -4.06 -4.25 -24.46
C ASN A 197 -3.39 -5.63 -24.29
N HIS A 198 -4.19 -6.70 -24.30
CA HIS A 198 -3.72 -8.07 -24.09
C HIS A 198 -2.71 -8.52 -25.13
N ASP A 199 -2.96 -8.30 -26.44
CA ASP A 199 -2.09 -8.78 -27.51
C ASP A 199 -0.73 -8.09 -27.47
N ARG A 200 -0.71 -6.78 -27.16
CA ARG A 200 0.52 -6.04 -26.99
C ARG A 200 1.34 -6.58 -25.80
N LEU A 201 0.69 -6.81 -24.66
CA LEU A 201 1.33 -7.39 -23.48
C LEU A 201 1.88 -8.78 -23.79
N ILE A 202 1.09 -9.65 -24.41
CA ILE A 202 1.50 -11.01 -24.80
C ILE A 202 2.68 -10.98 -25.75
N ARG A 203 2.67 -10.10 -26.77
CA ARG A 203 3.79 -9.93 -27.69
C ARG A 203 5.08 -9.47 -26.97
N ARG A 204 4.96 -8.62 -25.96
CA ARG A 204 6.14 -8.23 -25.17
C ARG A 204 6.63 -9.37 -24.29
N LEU A 205 5.70 -10.06 -23.62
CA LEU A 205 6.02 -11.22 -22.81
C LEU A 205 6.76 -12.30 -23.62
N SER A 206 6.32 -12.59 -24.85
CA SER A 206 6.89 -13.63 -25.72
C SER A 206 8.33 -13.34 -26.17
N LYS A 207 8.75 -12.08 -26.20
CA LYS A 207 10.15 -11.73 -26.50
C LYS A 207 11.14 -12.27 -25.47
N THR A 208 10.70 -12.47 -24.23
CA THR A 208 11.55 -12.93 -23.12
C THR A 208 11.17 -14.34 -22.65
N ALA A 209 9.89 -14.58 -22.41
CA ALA A 209 9.38 -15.92 -22.04
C ALA A 209 9.12 -16.72 -23.34
N LYS A 210 10.11 -17.51 -23.76
CA LYS A 210 10.07 -18.27 -25.04
C LYS A 210 9.36 -19.63 -24.90
N ASP A 211 8.39 -19.78 -24.01
CA ASP A 211 7.56 -20.97 -23.86
C ASP A 211 6.09 -20.64 -24.15
N SER A 212 5.57 -21.13 -25.26
CA SER A 212 4.19 -20.85 -25.73
C SER A 212 3.13 -21.30 -24.74
N ARG A 213 3.39 -22.34 -23.94
CA ARG A 213 2.47 -22.85 -22.92
C ARG A 213 2.32 -21.85 -21.77
N VAL A 214 3.44 -21.24 -21.33
CA VAL A 214 3.43 -20.17 -20.30
C VAL A 214 2.69 -18.94 -20.83
N ILE A 215 2.96 -18.55 -22.07
CA ILE A 215 2.30 -17.42 -22.72
C ILE A 215 0.78 -17.65 -22.83
N SER A 216 0.39 -18.86 -23.25
CA SER A 216 -1.02 -19.27 -23.32
C SER A 216 -1.69 -19.23 -21.95
N LEU A 217 -1.00 -19.73 -20.89
CA LEU A 217 -1.53 -19.69 -19.52
C LEU A 217 -1.71 -18.24 -19.03
N VAL A 218 -0.74 -17.35 -19.27
CA VAL A 218 -0.89 -15.91 -18.96
C VAL A 218 -2.05 -15.29 -19.71
N ARG A 219 -2.20 -15.60 -21.02
CA ARG A 219 -3.34 -15.11 -21.81
C ARG A 219 -4.68 -15.56 -21.21
N LYS A 220 -4.79 -16.81 -20.75
CA LYS A 220 -6.00 -17.31 -20.08
C LYS A 220 -6.34 -16.51 -18.81
N TYR A 221 -5.33 -16.09 -18.03
CA TYR A 221 -5.54 -15.21 -16.87
C TYR A 221 -6.03 -13.81 -17.27
N LEU A 222 -5.60 -13.28 -18.40
CA LEU A 222 -6.05 -11.96 -18.88
C LEU A 222 -7.51 -11.98 -19.34
N VAL A 223 -7.98 -13.10 -19.89
CA VAL A 223 -9.34 -13.25 -20.43
C VAL A 223 -10.30 -14.01 -19.48
N SER A 224 -9.87 -14.39 -18.28
CA SER A 224 -10.65 -15.23 -17.35
C SER A 224 -12.00 -14.63 -16.91
N GLY A 225 -12.25 -13.37 -17.24
CA GLY A 225 -13.49 -12.68 -16.91
C GLY A 225 -13.57 -12.15 -15.49
N VAL A 226 -14.56 -11.29 -15.27
CA VAL A 226 -14.87 -10.66 -13.99
C VAL A 226 -16.30 -11.03 -13.59
N MET A 227 -16.47 -11.54 -12.38
CA MET A 227 -17.78 -11.81 -11.81
C MET A 227 -18.31 -10.59 -11.07
N ILE A 228 -19.49 -10.12 -11.49
CA ILE A 228 -20.22 -9.01 -10.89
C ILE A 228 -21.62 -9.51 -10.56
N ASN A 229 -22.02 -9.51 -9.29
CA ASN A 229 -23.34 -9.95 -8.84
C ASN A 229 -23.78 -11.33 -9.40
N GLY A 230 -22.84 -12.27 -9.46
CA GLY A 230 -23.09 -13.63 -9.96
C GLY A 230 -22.99 -13.80 -11.48
N VAL A 231 -22.87 -12.71 -12.25
CA VAL A 231 -22.73 -12.76 -13.72
C VAL A 231 -21.27 -12.61 -14.11
N VAL A 232 -20.77 -13.51 -14.97
CA VAL A 232 -19.41 -13.47 -15.52
C VAL A 232 -19.40 -12.66 -16.81
N THR A 233 -18.57 -11.62 -16.83
CA THR A 233 -18.33 -10.81 -18.04
C THR A 233 -16.91 -11.04 -18.52
N GLU A 234 -16.72 -11.37 -19.77
CA GLU A 234 -15.41 -11.54 -20.38
C GLU A 234 -14.64 -10.20 -20.43
N THR A 235 -13.34 -10.29 -20.25
CA THR A 235 -12.45 -9.11 -20.31
C THR A 235 -11.65 -9.12 -21.61
N GLN A 236 -11.90 -8.15 -22.48
CA GLN A 236 -11.13 -7.98 -23.73
C GLN A 236 -9.87 -7.11 -23.55
N LYS A 237 -9.80 -6.33 -22.48
CA LYS A 237 -8.69 -5.42 -22.13
C LYS A 237 -8.51 -5.40 -20.62
N GLY A 238 -7.30 -5.01 -20.19
CA GLY A 238 -6.98 -4.82 -18.80
C GLY A 238 -6.26 -6.00 -18.16
N THR A 239 -5.67 -5.71 -17.00
CA THR A 239 -5.07 -6.71 -16.10
C THR A 239 -5.76 -6.64 -14.75
N SER A 240 -5.94 -7.77 -14.11
CA SER A 240 -6.64 -7.86 -12.83
C SER A 240 -5.97 -7.02 -11.74
N GLN A 241 -6.56 -5.90 -11.34
CA GLN A 241 -6.05 -5.11 -10.22
C GLN A 241 -6.23 -5.87 -8.90
N GLY A 242 -5.22 -6.62 -8.48
CA GLY A 242 -5.25 -7.46 -7.28
C GLY A 242 -4.69 -8.87 -7.47
N GLY A 243 -4.42 -9.29 -8.70
CA GLY A 243 -3.73 -10.55 -9.00
C GLY A 243 -2.22 -10.49 -8.67
N ASN A 244 -1.63 -11.62 -8.29
CA ASN A 244 -0.21 -11.70 -7.93
C ASN A 244 0.73 -11.49 -9.13
N LEU A 245 0.26 -11.72 -10.34
CA LEU A 245 1.03 -11.56 -11.58
C LEU A 245 0.94 -10.13 -12.14
N SER A 246 -0.13 -9.40 -11.83
CA SER A 246 -0.42 -8.08 -12.42
C SER A 246 0.68 -7.04 -12.21
N PRO A 247 1.40 -6.96 -11.06
CA PRO A 247 2.50 -6.03 -10.89
C PRO A 247 3.65 -6.24 -11.89
N LEU A 248 4.00 -7.49 -12.17
CA LEU A 248 5.02 -7.83 -13.17
C LEU A 248 4.55 -7.45 -14.58
N LEU A 249 3.31 -7.84 -14.94
CA LEU A 249 2.74 -7.53 -16.25
C LEU A 249 2.64 -6.02 -16.48
N ALA A 250 2.32 -5.25 -15.43
CA ALA A 250 2.30 -3.79 -15.49
C ALA A 250 3.68 -3.22 -15.82
N ASN A 251 4.74 -3.70 -15.17
CA ASN A 251 6.10 -3.25 -15.45
C ASN A 251 6.54 -3.65 -16.87
N ILE A 252 6.18 -4.85 -17.37
CA ILE A 252 6.50 -5.29 -18.74
C ILE A 252 5.90 -4.33 -19.79
N VAL A 253 4.68 -3.82 -19.58
CA VAL A 253 4.06 -2.86 -20.50
C VAL A 253 4.73 -1.50 -20.40
N LEU A 254 5.00 -1.00 -19.20
CA LEU A 254 5.55 0.33 -18.95
C LEU A 254 7.05 0.42 -19.23
N ASP A 255 7.75 -0.69 -19.37
CA ASP A 255 9.15 -0.73 -19.81
C ASP A 255 9.37 -0.05 -21.19
N GLU A 256 8.35 -0.04 -22.06
CA GLU A 256 8.43 0.73 -23.32
C GLU A 256 8.47 2.24 -23.05
N LEU A 257 7.75 2.71 -22.03
CA LEU A 257 7.82 4.12 -21.63
C LEU A 257 9.20 4.44 -21.07
N ASP A 258 9.72 3.56 -20.19
CA ASP A 258 11.04 3.74 -19.60
C ASP A 258 12.13 3.80 -20.69
N THR A 259 12.12 2.85 -21.61
CA THR A 259 13.04 2.82 -22.77
C THR A 259 12.97 4.09 -23.62
N GLU A 260 11.76 4.62 -23.86
CA GLU A 260 11.61 5.85 -24.63
C GLU A 260 12.12 7.08 -23.87
N LEU A 261 11.90 7.13 -22.55
CA LEU A 261 12.43 8.21 -21.71
C LEU A 261 13.97 8.20 -21.67
N GLU A 262 14.57 7.01 -21.56
CA GLU A 262 16.02 6.81 -21.62
C GLU A 262 16.59 7.20 -22.98
N ARG A 263 15.96 6.75 -24.08
CA ARG A 263 16.37 7.11 -25.44
C ARG A 263 16.38 8.62 -25.69
N ARG A 264 15.49 9.37 -25.02
CA ARG A 264 15.43 10.83 -25.08
C ARG A 264 16.39 11.51 -24.10
N GLY A 265 17.15 10.77 -23.31
CA GLY A 265 18.06 11.31 -22.29
C GLY A 265 17.32 12.06 -21.16
N LEU A 266 16.07 11.70 -20.85
CA LEU A 266 15.26 12.35 -19.83
C LEU A 266 15.56 11.76 -18.45
N CYS A 267 15.73 12.63 -17.46
CA CYS A 267 15.79 12.21 -16.06
C CYS A 267 14.38 11.91 -15.56
N PHE A 268 14.12 10.68 -15.10
CA PHE A 268 12.82 10.30 -14.62
C PHE A 268 12.90 9.31 -13.44
N VAL A 269 11.81 9.18 -12.72
CA VAL A 269 11.59 8.17 -11.71
C VAL A 269 10.17 7.63 -11.87
N ARG A 270 10.06 6.32 -12.07
CA ARG A 270 8.76 5.65 -12.17
C ARG A 270 8.54 4.70 -10.98
N TYR A 271 7.38 4.77 -10.38
CA TYR A 271 6.92 3.82 -9.37
C TYR A 271 5.56 3.26 -9.76
N ALA A 272 5.53 2.06 -10.34
CA ALA A 272 4.34 1.48 -10.97
C ALA A 272 3.81 2.40 -12.10
N ASP A 273 2.58 2.87 -11.99
CA ASP A 273 1.92 3.82 -12.91
C ASP A 273 2.24 5.29 -12.64
N ASP A 274 2.78 5.64 -11.47
CA ASP A 274 3.22 7.00 -11.16
C ASP A 274 4.60 7.29 -11.79
N CYS A 275 4.66 8.27 -12.71
CA CYS A 275 5.90 8.63 -13.40
C CYS A 275 6.19 10.13 -13.31
N ASN A 276 7.33 10.48 -12.74
CA ASN A 276 7.83 11.85 -12.64
C ASN A 276 9.06 12.04 -13.52
N ILE A 277 9.01 13.02 -14.44
CA ILE A 277 10.13 13.39 -15.31
C ILE A 277 10.65 14.76 -14.88
N TYR A 278 11.96 14.90 -14.78
CA TYR A 278 12.63 16.08 -14.26
C TYR A 278 13.34 16.84 -15.36
N VAL A 279 13.12 18.16 -15.43
CA VAL A 279 13.72 19.04 -16.44
C VAL A 279 14.14 20.38 -15.81
N LYS A 280 14.98 21.15 -16.52
CA LYS A 280 15.56 22.38 -16.00
C LYS A 280 14.66 23.61 -16.15
N SER A 281 13.77 23.64 -17.14
CA SER A 281 12.93 24.82 -17.43
C SER A 281 11.45 24.45 -17.62
N ARG A 282 10.56 25.42 -17.39
CA ARG A 282 9.12 25.30 -17.62
C ARG A 282 8.80 24.96 -19.08
N LYS A 283 9.43 25.68 -20.01
CA LYS A 283 9.24 25.46 -21.46
C LYS A 283 9.62 24.04 -21.89
N ALA A 284 10.71 23.49 -21.30
CA ALA A 284 11.09 22.11 -21.51
C ALA A 284 10.05 21.12 -20.94
N ALA A 285 9.53 21.40 -19.75
CA ALA A 285 8.51 20.56 -19.10
C ALA A 285 7.21 20.51 -19.92
N ASP A 286 6.72 21.62 -20.40
CA ASP A 286 5.52 21.69 -21.22
C ASP A 286 5.69 20.92 -22.54
N ARG A 287 6.86 21.02 -23.19
CA ARG A 287 7.20 20.21 -24.40
C ARG A 287 7.26 18.72 -24.09
N VAL A 288 7.90 18.34 -22.98
CA VAL A 288 7.99 16.94 -22.56
C VAL A 288 6.60 16.39 -22.25
N MET A 289 5.77 17.12 -21.50
CA MET A 289 4.38 16.72 -21.21
C MET A 289 3.63 16.44 -22.53
N ALA A 290 3.64 17.35 -23.49
CA ALA A 290 2.94 17.18 -24.76
C ALA A 290 3.46 15.98 -25.57
N SER A 291 4.79 15.83 -25.67
CA SER A 291 5.40 14.79 -26.50
C SER A 291 5.29 13.39 -25.89
N ILE A 292 5.39 13.27 -24.56
CA ILE A 292 5.24 11.99 -23.86
C ILE A 292 3.76 11.59 -23.79
N THR A 293 2.85 12.54 -23.58
CA THR A 293 1.40 12.26 -23.68
C THR A 293 1.05 11.65 -25.04
N ARG A 294 1.53 12.26 -26.13
CA ARG A 294 1.32 11.72 -27.48
C ARG A 294 1.92 10.33 -27.63
N PHE A 295 3.14 10.09 -27.14
CA PHE A 295 3.75 8.75 -27.18
C PHE A 295 2.90 7.72 -26.42
N ILE A 296 2.42 8.05 -25.22
CA ILE A 296 1.58 7.16 -24.40
C ILE A 296 0.26 6.86 -25.10
N GLU A 297 -0.39 7.88 -25.69
CA GLU A 297 -1.71 7.72 -26.32
C GLU A 297 -1.60 7.03 -27.68
N ASP A 298 -0.66 7.44 -28.56
CA ASP A 298 -0.53 6.92 -29.92
C ASP A 298 0.24 5.59 -29.99
N LYS A 299 1.33 5.48 -29.27
CA LYS A 299 2.20 4.29 -29.33
C LYS A 299 1.83 3.25 -28.30
N LEU A 300 1.67 3.62 -27.03
CA LEU A 300 1.33 2.64 -25.99
C LEU A 300 -0.16 2.30 -25.96
N ARG A 301 -1.01 3.10 -26.60
CA ARG A 301 -2.48 2.95 -26.58
C ARG A 301 -3.05 3.00 -25.16
N LEU A 302 -2.40 3.74 -24.27
CA LEU A 302 -2.85 4.04 -22.91
C LEU A 302 -3.42 5.45 -22.88
N LYS A 303 -4.19 5.79 -21.85
CA LYS A 303 -4.78 7.13 -21.69
C LYS A 303 -4.11 7.89 -20.56
N VAL A 304 -3.69 9.13 -20.83
CA VAL A 304 -3.18 10.03 -19.80
C VAL A 304 -4.35 10.73 -19.12
N ASN A 305 -4.32 10.80 -17.79
CA ASN A 305 -5.30 11.53 -17.02
C ASN A 305 -4.97 13.03 -17.00
N LYS A 306 -5.50 13.78 -17.96
CA LYS A 306 -5.24 15.21 -18.15
C LYS A 306 -5.62 16.09 -16.94
N GLN A 307 -6.53 15.64 -16.08
CA GLN A 307 -6.94 16.39 -14.87
C GLN A 307 -5.95 16.25 -13.72
N LYS A 308 -5.19 15.17 -13.68
CA LYS A 308 -4.24 14.89 -12.60
C LYS A 308 -2.79 15.09 -13.03
N SER A 309 -2.49 14.81 -14.31
CA SER A 309 -1.15 15.06 -14.85
C SER A 309 -0.87 16.55 -14.85
N THR A 310 0.28 16.95 -14.37
CA THR A 310 0.60 18.36 -14.17
C THR A 310 2.09 18.65 -14.35
N VAL A 311 2.39 19.92 -14.66
CA VAL A 311 3.74 20.45 -14.72
C VAL A 311 3.88 21.52 -13.66
N ASP A 312 4.70 21.26 -12.63
CA ASP A 312 4.98 22.25 -11.59
C ASP A 312 6.37 21.99 -10.95
N ARG A 313 6.68 22.83 -9.97
CA ARG A 313 7.90 22.66 -9.16
C ARG A 313 7.78 21.44 -8.24
N PRO A 314 8.85 20.67 -8.03
CA PRO A 314 8.82 19.44 -7.20
C PRO A 314 8.31 19.67 -5.77
N TRP A 315 8.55 20.87 -5.20
CA TRP A 315 8.10 21.22 -3.85
C TRP A 315 6.60 21.53 -3.72
N LYS A 316 5.89 21.67 -4.84
CA LYS A 316 4.43 21.81 -4.89
C LYS A 316 3.74 20.48 -5.15
N LEU A 317 4.45 19.51 -5.71
CA LEU A 317 3.92 18.21 -6.08
C LEU A 317 4.06 17.19 -4.95
N LYS A 318 3.28 16.12 -5.06
CA LYS A 318 3.29 14.97 -4.17
C LYS A 318 3.73 13.75 -4.95
N PHE A 319 4.83 13.12 -4.54
CA PHE A 319 5.26 11.85 -5.06
C PHE A 319 5.40 10.82 -3.94
N LEU A 320 4.69 9.71 -4.04
CA LEU A 320 4.68 8.61 -3.03
C LEU A 320 4.42 9.10 -1.60
N GLY A 321 3.60 10.15 -1.45
CA GLY A 321 3.28 10.74 -0.16
C GLY A 321 4.29 11.72 0.40
N PHE A 322 5.39 11.96 -0.30
CA PHE A 322 6.43 12.94 0.04
C PHE A 322 6.29 14.21 -0.81
N SER A 323 7.01 15.25 -0.42
CA SER A 323 7.27 16.47 -1.17
C SER A 323 8.68 16.96 -0.83
N PHE A 324 9.19 17.91 -1.61
CA PHE A 324 10.54 18.45 -1.42
C PHE A 324 10.48 19.88 -0.89
N TYR A 325 11.61 20.43 -0.43
CA TYR A 325 11.73 21.82 -0.03
C TYR A 325 13.18 22.27 -0.08
N HIS A 326 13.40 23.58 -0.25
CA HIS A 326 14.73 24.17 -0.21
C HIS A 326 15.14 24.48 1.23
N LYS A 327 16.39 24.14 1.57
CA LYS A 327 17.01 24.45 2.86
C LYS A 327 18.49 24.70 2.65
N ASN A 328 18.95 25.96 2.81
CA ASN A 328 20.35 26.32 2.76
C ASN A 328 21.09 25.66 1.56
N GLN A 329 20.61 25.91 0.35
CA GLN A 329 21.12 25.35 -0.93
C GLN A 329 21.00 23.82 -1.07
N LYS A 330 20.44 23.12 -0.07
CA LYS A 330 20.18 21.68 -0.14
C LYS A 330 18.68 21.42 -0.35
N ILE A 331 18.39 20.28 -0.95
CA ILE A 331 17.01 19.82 -1.10
C ILE A 331 16.68 18.87 0.03
N GLY A 332 15.71 19.28 0.86
CA GLY A 332 15.16 18.47 1.92
C GLY A 332 13.93 17.67 1.46
N ILE A 333 13.67 16.55 2.12
CA ILE A 333 12.47 15.73 1.91
C ILE A 333 11.53 15.99 3.07
N ARG A 334 10.26 16.25 2.80
CA ARG A 334 9.21 16.36 3.82
C ARG A 334 8.03 15.45 3.52
N VAL A 335 7.30 15.09 4.56
CA VAL A 335 6.03 14.39 4.42
C VAL A 335 5.00 15.35 3.82
N HIS A 336 4.30 14.93 2.78
CA HIS A 336 3.27 15.77 2.14
C HIS A 336 2.11 16.04 3.12
N PRO A 337 1.53 17.29 3.13
CA PRO A 337 0.47 17.66 4.08
C PRO A 337 -0.75 16.73 4.10
N GLU A 338 -1.16 16.21 2.95
CA GLU A 338 -2.25 15.22 2.89
C GLU A 338 -1.92 13.91 3.60
N SER A 339 -0.67 13.45 3.53
CA SER A 339 -0.21 12.23 4.22
C SER A 339 -0.24 12.43 5.74
N ILE A 340 0.14 13.61 6.21
CA ILE A 340 0.02 14.01 7.62
C ILE A 340 -1.45 14.07 8.04
N LYS A 341 -2.33 14.68 7.22
CA LYS A 341 -3.77 14.78 7.47
C LYS A 341 -4.40 13.39 7.62
N ARG A 342 -4.10 12.46 6.71
CA ARG A 342 -4.57 11.07 6.77
C ARG A 342 -4.08 10.36 8.03
N PHE A 343 -2.80 10.50 8.37
CA PHE A 343 -2.24 9.91 9.59
C PHE A 343 -2.93 10.44 10.85
N LYS A 344 -3.13 11.77 10.96
CA LYS A 344 -3.89 12.39 12.06
C LYS A 344 -5.34 11.88 12.13
N GLN A 345 -6.00 11.67 11.00
CA GLN A 345 -7.35 11.12 10.95
C GLN A 345 -7.40 9.69 11.50
N ARG A 346 -6.46 8.82 11.14
CA ARG A 346 -6.37 7.43 11.65
C ARG A 346 -6.07 7.43 13.15
N LEU A 347 -5.13 8.24 13.63
CA LEU A 347 -4.87 8.42 15.05
C LEU A 347 -6.12 8.91 15.80
N LYS A 348 -6.85 9.89 15.22
CA LYS A 348 -8.10 10.43 15.76
C LYS A 348 -9.17 9.35 15.87
N TRP A 349 -9.30 8.49 14.88
CA TRP A 349 -10.26 7.37 14.88
C TRP A 349 -9.95 6.35 15.99
N ILE A 350 -8.69 5.88 16.11
CA ILE A 350 -8.28 4.95 17.17
C ILE A 350 -8.53 5.54 18.57
N THR A 351 -8.31 6.84 18.73
CA THR A 351 -8.44 7.57 20.01
C THR A 351 -9.77 8.31 20.13
N ALA A 352 -10.80 7.90 19.37
CA ALA A 352 -12.13 8.48 19.48
C ALA A 352 -12.79 8.09 20.80
N ARG A 353 -13.48 9.05 21.45
CA ARG A 353 -14.17 8.83 22.73
C ARG A 353 -15.37 7.86 22.63
N SER A 354 -15.99 7.81 21.46
CA SER A 354 -17.12 6.93 21.14
C SER A 354 -16.70 5.51 20.77
N ASN A 355 -15.43 5.27 20.53
CA ASN A 355 -14.92 3.93 20.25
C ASN A 355 -14.90 3.10 21.53
N ALA A 356 -15.58 1.95 21.55
CA ALA A 356 -15.69 1.06 22.72
C ALA A 356 -14.44 0.23 23.01
N ALA A 357 -13.39 0.32 22.20
CA ALA A 357 -12.18 -0.48 22.35
C ALA A 357 -11.45 -0.22 23.69
N SER A 358 -10.90 -1.27 24.28
CA SER A 358 -10.08 -1.18 25.50
C SER A 358 -8.81 -0.34 25.26
N MET A 359 -8.23 0.22 26.32
CA MET A 359 -6.98 0.99 26.19
C MET A 359 -5.83 0.12 25.68
N THR A 360 -5.73 -1.13 26.13
CA THR A 360 -4.72 -2.10 25.66
C THR A 360 -4.83 -2.31 24.13
N HIS A 361 -6.04 -2.53 23.63
CA HIS A 361 -6.26 -2.67 22.19
C HIS A 361 -5.89 -1.40 21.42
N ARG A 362 -6.25 -0.21 21.98
CA ARG A 362 -5.88 1.09 21.36
C ARG A 362 -4.36 1.26 21.30
N MET A 363 -3.63 0.93 22.38
CA MET A 363 -2.16 1.03 22.41
C MET A 363 -1.50 0.10 21.38
N LEU A 364 -2.02 -1.13 21.23
CA LEU A 364 -1.56 -2.07 20.21
C LEU A 364 -1.77 -1.52 18.80
N LYS A 365 -2.98 -1.02 18.48
CA LYS A 365 -3.29 -0.42 17.18
C LYS A 365 -2.48 0.84 16.90
N LEU A 366 -2.25 1.68 17.91
CA LEU A 366 -1.37 2.85 17.80
C LEU A 366 0.07 2.44 17.53
N LYS A 367 0.60 1.44 18.24
CA LYS A 367 1.95 0.91 18.00
C LYS A 367 2.12 0.43 16.57
N GLN A 368 1.18 -0.36 16.05
CA GLN A 368 1.19 -0.85 14.67
C GLN A 368 1.18 0.32 13.65
N LEU A 369 0.24 1.26 13.82
CA LEU A 369 0.09 2.40 12.92
C LEU A 369 1.31 3.33 12.94
N ILE A 370 1.83 3.66 14.14
CA ILE A 370 2.99 4.56 14.29
C ILE A 370 4.24 3.90 13.71
N THR A 371 4.47 2.62 14.02
CA THR A 371 5.64 1.90 13.51
C THR A 371 5.65 1.85 11.98
N GLY A 372 4.55 1.45 11.35
CA GLY A 372 4.44 1.41 9.88
C GLY A 372 4.62 2.79 9.25
N TRP A 373 3.94 3.82 9.78
CA TRP A 373 4.02 5.17 9.25
C TRP A 373 5.43 5.78 9.37
N VAL A 374 6.07 5.63 10.52
CA VAL A 374 7.43 6.16 10.74
C VAL A 374 8.46 5.38 9.94
N ASN A 375 8.33 4.06 9.83
CA ASN A 375 9.23 3.26 8.99
C ASN A 375 9.18 3.70 7.52
N TYR A 376 7.99 4.04 7.01
CA TYR A 376 7.82 4.50 5.64
C TYR A 376 8.37 5.93 5.44
N TYR A 377 7.98 6.87 6.31
CA TYR A 377 8.32 8.29 6.17
C TYR A 377 9.65 8.70 6.83
N GLY A 378 10.40 7.78 7.43
CA GLY A 378 11.61 8.05 8.21
C GLY A 378 12.75 8.75 7.45
N ILE A 379 12.75 8.71 6.12
CA ILE A 379 13.72 9.46 5.30
C ILE A 379 13.42 10.98 5.22
N ALA A 380 12.23 11.40 5.66
CA ALA A 380 11.83 12.81 5.63
C ALA A 380 12.34 13.57 6.86
N ASP A 381 12.60 14.85 6.69
CA ASP A 381 12.96 15.79 7.77
C ASP A 381 11.72 16.10 8.62
N MET A 382 11.41 15.26 9.61
CA MET A 382 10.17 15.40 10.36
C MET A 382 10.33 15.48 11.90
N LYS A 383 11.52 15.84 12.41
CA LYS A 383 11.78 15.94 13.86
C LYS A 383 10.73 16.80 14.57
N LYS A 384 10.54 18.05 14.13
CA LYS A 384 9.55 18.98 14.72
C LYS A 384 8.11 18.46 14.56
N LEU A 385 7.80 17.85 13.41
CA LEU A 385 6.50 17.23 13.16
C LEU A 385 6.24 16.06 14.12
N ALA A 386 7.22 15.17 14.30
CA ALA A 386 7.11 14.02 15.20
C ALA A 386 6.88 14.45 16.66
N GLN A 387 7.58 15.50 17.13
CA GLN A 387 7.37 16.08 18.45
C GLN A 387 5.94 16.63 18.62
N SER A 388 5.48 17.44 17.68
CA SER A 388 4.11 18.02 17.69
C SER A 388 3.02 16.93 17.65
N LEU A 389 3.24 15.87 16.87
CA LEU A 389 2.32 14.75 16.81
C LEU A 389 2.28 13.95 18.11
N ASP A 390 3.44 13.75 18.77
CA ASP A 390 3.51 13.10 20.06
C ASP A 390 2.77 13.88 21.15
N GLU A 391 2.96 15.20 21.21
CA GLU A 391 2.25 16.07 22.18
C GLU A 391 0.74 16.01 21.99
N TRP A 392 0.31 16.14 20.75
CA TRP A 392 -1.10 16.02 20.41
C TRP A 392 -1.68 14.64 20.72
N LEU A 393 -0.94 13.55 20.42
CA LEU A 393 -1.36 12.19 20.69
C LEU A 393 -1.46 11.90 22.20
N ARG A 394 -0.48 12.32 22.98
CA ARG A 394 -0.50 12.20 24.45
C ARG A 394 -1.74 12.87 25.05
N ARG A 395 -2.08 14.08 24.60
CA ARG A 395 -3.31 14.77 25.01
C ARG A 395 -4.56 13.95 24.65
N ARG A 396 -4.59 13.34 23.47
CA ARG A 396 -5.71 12.45 23.07
C ARG A 396 -5.83 11.22 23.97
N ILE A 397 -4.73 10.61 24.33
CA ILE A 397 -4.72 9.44 25.22
C ILE A 397 -5.20 9.82 26.63
N ARG A 398 -4.73 10.94 27.17
CA ARG A 398 -5.23 11.47 28.46
C ARG A 398 -6.76 11.71 28.39
N MET A 399 -7.25 12.23 27.31
CA MET A 399 -8.70 12.40 27.07
C MET A 399 -9.45 11.05 27.11
N CYS A 400 -8.87 9.98 26.55
CA CYS A 400 -9.49 8.65 26.57
C CYS A 400 -9.57 8.10 28.01
N TYR A 401 -8.49 8.19 28.78
CA TYR A 401 -8.49 7.78 30.20
C TYR A 401 -9.49 8.60 31.01
N TRP A 402 -9.52 9.91 30.83
CA TRP A 402 -10.48 10.77 31.52
C TRP A 402 -11.93 10.42 31.19
N LYS A 403 -12.24 10.04 29.97
CA LYS A 403 -13.58 9.57 29.57
C LYS A 403 -13.92 8.23 30.22
N GLN A 404 -12.96 7.32 30.41
CA GLN A 404 -13.19 6.06 31.10
C GLN A 404 -13.51 6.24 32.60
N TRP A 405 -12.95 7.27 33.23
CA TRP A 405 -13.23 7.61 34.61
C TRP A 405 -14.54 8.39 34.72
N LYS A 406 -15.66 7.73 34.44
CA LYS A 406 -16.98 8.39 34.29
C LYS A 406 -17.45 9.10 35.58
N LYS A 407 -17.34 8.41 36.76
CA LYS A 407 -17.82 8.90 38.07
C LYS A 407 -16.77 9.75 38.76
N ILE A 408 -17.21 10.79 39.50
CA ILE A 408 -16.34 11.67 40.30
C ILE A 408 -15.47 10.83 41.24
N ARG A 409 -16.06 9.86 41.99
CA ARG A 409 -15.31 8.95 42.88
C ARG A 409 -14.21 8.18 42.14
N THR A 410 -14.45 7.74 40.91
CA THR A 410 -13.45 7.04 40.07
C THR A 410 -12.31 7.97 39.68
N ARG A 411 -12.63 9.20 39.25
CA ARG A 411 -11.64 10.23 38.93
C ARG A 411 -10.76 10.53 40.13
N TYR A 412 -11.38 10.82 41.27
CA TYR A 412 -10.67 11.09 42.55
C TYR A 412 -9.72 9.96 42.92
N LYS A 413 -10.24 8.71 43.02
CA LYS A 413 -9.39 7.55 43.38
C LYS A 413 -8.19 7.40 42.42
N ASN A 414 -8.42 7.53 41.11
CA ASN A 414 -7.34 7.39 40.15
C ASN A 414 -6.32 8.54 40.18
N LEU A 415 -6.73 9.76 40.47
CA LEU A 415 -5.83 10.89 40.64
C LEU A 415 -4.94 10.70 41.88
N VAL A 416 -5.55 10.36 43.04
CA VAL A 416 -4.80 10.09 44.29
C VAL A 416 -3.85 8.91 44.12
N LYS A 417 -4.30 7.81 43.51
CA LYS A 417 -3.46 6.62 43.22
C LYS A 417 -2.21 6.98 42.38
N ARG A 418 -2.27 8.05 41.61
CA ARG A 418 -1.17 8.55 40.76
C ARG A 418 -0.41 9.71 41.37
N GLY A 419 -0.50 9.88 42.71
CA GLY A 419 0.31 10.85 43.43
C GLY A 419 -0.19 12.29 43.38
N ILE A 420 -1.46 12.52 43.03
CA ILE A 420 -2.05 13.86 43.14
C ILE A 420 -2.57 14.06 44.55
N ASP A 421 -2.27 15.20 45.13
CA ASP A 421 -2.77 15.64 46.44
C ASP A 421 -4.30 15.51 46.52
N LYS A 422 -4.81 15.11 47.70
CA LYS A 422 -6.24 14.81 47.92
C LYS A 422 -7.14 16.00 47.61
N SER A 423 -6.77 17.21 48.04
CA SER A 423 -7.55 18.43 47.82
C SER A 423 -7.66 18.76 46.35
N LYS A 424 -6.52 18.79 45.63
CA LYS A 424 -6.46 19.01 44.20
C LYS A 424 -7.16 17.89 43.41
N ALA A 425 -7.00 16.63 43.86
CA ALA A 425 -7.69 15.50 43.24
C ALA A 425 -9.22 15.64 43.32
N TRP A 426 -9.73 16.11 44.46
CA TRP A 426 -11.16 16.39 44.68
C TRP A 426 -11.65 17.54 43.78
N GLU A 427 -10.96 18.67 43.75
CA GLU A 427 -11.25 19.81 42.88
C GLU A 427 -11.38 19.37 41.42
N PHE A 428 -10.35 18.69 40.91
CA PHE A 428 -10.32 18.30 39.49
C PHE A 428 -11.30 17.16 39.15
N ALA A 429 -11.60 16.25 40.07
CA ALA A 429 -12.59 15.20 39.89
C ALA A 429 -14.00 15.78 39.64
N ASN A 430 -14.30 16.89 40.32
CA ASN A 430 -15.58 17.62 40.19
C ASN A 430 -15.63 18.59 39.02
N THR A 431 -14.56 18.71 38.23
CA THR A 431 -14.51 19.69 37.13
C THR A 431 -15.63 19.48 36.10
N ARG A 432 -16.26 20.58 35.69
CA ARG A 432 -17.24 20.64 34.59
C ARG A 432 -16.60 20.91 33.23
N LYS A 433 -15.26 21.06 33.16
CA LYS A 433 -14.54 21.32 31.91
C LYS A 433 -14.66 20.14 30.94
N GLY A 434 -14.84 20.42 29.65
CA GLY A 434 -14.93 19.40 28.61
C GLY A 434 -13.67 18.52 28.51
N TYR A 435 -13.83 17.27 28.08
CA TYR A 435 -12.78 16.22 28.04
C TYR A 435 -11.48 16.68 27.36
N TRP A 436 -11.55 17.42 26.27
CA TRP A 436 -10.37 17.91 25.57
C TRP A 436 -9.63 19.01 26.36
N ARG A 437 -10.38 19.88 27.04
CA ARG A 437 -9.80 20.95 27.84
C ARG A 437 -9.05 20.37 29.04
N ILE A 438 -9.69 19.47 29.79
CA ILE A 438 -9.07 18.83 30.96
C ILE A 438 -7.88 17.92 30.57
N ALA A 439 -7.90 17.26 29.39
CA ALA A 439 -6.79 16.44 28.90
C ALA A 439 -5.50 17.24 28.64
N GLY A 440 -5.58 18.54 28.50
CA GLY A 440 -4.44 19.46 28.40
C GLY A 440 -4.09 20.18 29.69
N SER A 441 -4.76 19.88 30.80
CA SER A 441 -4.47 20.52 32.10
C SER A 441 -3.14 20.01 32.70
N PRO A 442 -2.49 20.85 33.54
CA PRO A 442 -1.28 20.45 34.25
C PRO A 442 -1.49 19.19 35.11
N ILE A 443 -2.67 19.02 35.71
CA ILE A 443 -2.96 17.88 36.56
C ILE A 443 -2.95 16.57 35.78
N LEU A 444 -3.61 16.47 34.59
CA LEU A 444 -3.55 15.27 33.79
C LEU A 444 -2.18 15.04 33.12
N THR A 445 -1.41 16.10 32.95
CA THR A 445 -0.04 15.99 32.48
C THR A 445 0.87 15.38 33.57
N ARG A 446 0.68 15.72 34.84
CA ARG A 446 1.36 15.11 35.97
C ARG A 446 0.85 13.70 36.27
N THR A 447 -0.46 13.47 36.16
CA THR A 447 -1.09 12.13 36.36
C THR A 447 -0.63 11.11 35.34
N PHE A 448 -0.38 11.53 34.11
CA PHE A 448 0.09 10.70 33.00
C PHE A 448 1.32 11.36 32.38
N THR A 449 2.47 11.14 32.98
CA THR A 449 3.75 11.58 32.43
C THR A 449 4.08 10.88 31.13
N ASN A 450 5.11 11.33 30.42
CA ASN A 450 5.56 10.66 29.21
C ASN A 450 6.02 9.22 29.48
N GLU A 451 6.62 9.01 30.64
CA GLU A 451 7.09 7.71 31.10
C GLU A 451 5.93 6.77 31.44
N ASP A 452 4.91 7.27 32.15
CA ASP A 452 3.70 6.49 32.46
C ASP A 452 3.01 6.03 31.18
N LEU A 453 2.84 6.93 30.21
CA LEU A 453 2.23 6.59 28.93
C LEU A 453 3.04 5.55 28.16
N ARG A 454 4.37 5.59 28.25
CA ARG A 454 5.26 4.58 27.68
C ARG A 454 5.11 3.23 28.37
N LYS A 455 5.09 3.21 29.72
CA LYS A 455 4.83 2.00 30.53
C LYS A 455 3.45 1.39 30.19
N LEU A 456 2.46 2.22 29.86
CA LEU A 456 1.14 1.80 29.40
C LEU A 456 1.09 1.34 27.93
N GLY A 457 2.24 1.30 27.24
CA GLY A 457 2.38 0.79 25.89
C GLY A 457 2.23 1.81 24.76
N LEU A 458 2.20 3.13 25.06
CA LEU A 458 2.16 4.16 24.02
C LEU A 458 3.53 4.26 23.31
N GLN A 459 3.54 3.93 22.03
CA GLN A 459 4.71 4.14 21.17
C GLN A 459 4.87 5.63 20.87
N SER A 460 6.03 6.21 21.17
CA SER A 460 6.38 7.58 20.76
C SER A 460 6.79 7.61 19.29
N ILE A 461 6.23 8.57 18.56
CA ILE A 461 6.55 8.85 17.14
C ILE A 461 8.00 9.35 17.05
N MET A 462 8.39 10.27 17.93
CA MET A 462 9.74 10.84 17.95
C MET A 462 10.81 9.79 18.26
N MET A 463 10.59 8.95 19.28
CA MET A 463 11.54 7.87 19.61
C MET A 463 11.67 6.88 18.44
N ARG A 464 10.54 6.51 17.80
CA ARG A 464 10.60 5.62 16.65
C ARG A 464 11.33 6.29 15.48
N TYR A 465 11.11 7.59 15.26
CA TYR A 465 11.80 8.35 14.22
C TYR A 465 13.31 8.37 14.45
N SER A 466 13.78 8.61 15.67
CA SER A 466 15.21 8.60 16.01
C SER A 466 15.90 7.23 15.82
N LEU A 467 15.12 6.14 15.73
CA LEU A 467 15.66 4.80 15.45
C LEU A 467 15.81 4.48 13.97
N VAL A 468 15.14 5.23 13.07
CA VAL A 468 15.09 4.92 11.63
C VAL A 468 15.65 6.04 10.75
N HIS A 469 15.93 7.22 11.31
CA HIS A 469 16.53 8.38 10.68
C HIS A 469 17.98 8.51 11.07
#